data_a41591263f10d67bf3600932a88cee15
#
_entry.id   a41591263f10d67bf3600932a88cee15
#
_cell.length_a   1.000
_cell.length_b   1.000
_cell.length_c   1.000
_cell.angle_alpha   90.00
_cell.angle_beta   90.00
_cell.angle_gamma   90.00
#
_symmetry.space_group_name_H-M   'P 1'
#
loop_
_entity.id
_entity.type
_entity.pdbx_description
1 polymer ?
#
loop_
_entity_poly.entity_id
_entity_poly.type
_entity_poly.pdbx_seq_one_letter_code
_entity_poly.pdbx_strand_id
1 'polypeptide(L)'
;MASGTGSDSNSDVGDGTWTFLTNHSHVLICLARDPRLRLRDLAEQVGITERAVQGIVKDLETAGCLTRHREGRRNRYDIVTDRPMRHRVERQHVVGDLLGAMVPIAD
;
A
#
# COMPACT_ATOMS: atom_id res chain seq x y z
N MET A 1 -24.39 -1.17 2.73
CA MET A 1 -23.77 -1.09 2.99
C MET A 1 -23.18 -0.14 3.15
N ALA A 2 -23.23 0.38 3.44
CA ALA A 2 -22.81 1.29 3.78
C ALA A 2 -21.81 1.63 3.84
N SER A 3 -21.45 1.39 3.92
CA SER A 3 -20.56 1.69 4.09
C SER A 3 -19.94 2.51 3.56
N GLY A 4 -20.28 3.12 3.08
CA GLY A 4 -19.57 4.09 2.52
C GLY A 4 -18.63 4.74 3.29
N THR A 5 -18.79 4.58 4.45
CA THR A 5 -17.94 5.24 5.20
C THR A 5 -16.61 4.98 4.99
N GLY A 6 -16.20 3.83 4.86
CA GLY A 6 -14.82 3.62 4.74
C GLY A 6 -14.21 4.31 3.62
N SER A 7 -14.97 4.78 2.76
CA SER A 7 -14.40 5.41 1.62
C SER A 7 -13.73 6.71 1.92
N ASP A 8 -13.91 7.24 3.08
CA ASP A 8 -13.29 8.48 3.37
C ASP A 8 -11.82 8.48 3.15
N SER A 9 -11.15 7.39 3.48
CA SER A 9 -9.72 7.36 3.32
C SER A 9 -9.30 7.43 1.87
N ASN A 10 -10.21 7.18 0.96
CA ASN A 10 -9.88 7.21 -0.45
C ASN A 10 -10.45 8.43 -1.15
N SER A 11 -11.15 9.24 -0.42
CA SER A 11 -11.82 10.35 -1.04
C SER A 11 -10.88 11.45 -1.49
N ASP A 12 -9.64 11.40 -1.07
CA ASP A 12 -8.68 12.38 -1.52
C ASP A 12 -8.07 12.00 -2.85
N VAL A 13 -8.57 10.98 -3.48
CA VAL A 13 -8.11 10.63 -4.78
C VAL A 13 -8.88 11.43 -5.79
N GLY A 14 -8.30 12.46 -6.25
CA GLY A 14 -8.79 13.21 -7.36
C GLY A 14 -10.22 13.62 -7.32
N ASP A 15 -11.00 13.10 -8.17
CA ASP A 15 -12.32 13.60 -8.46
C ASP A 15 -13.43 13.12 -7.55
N GLY A 16 -13.10 12.48 -6.47
CA GLY A 16 -14.11 12.03 -5.55
C GLY A 16 -14.72 10.68 -5.87
N THR A 17 -14.28 10.05 -6.92
CA THR A 17 -14.77 8.70 -7.19
C THR A 17 -14.10 7.73 -6.23
N TRP A 18 -14.80 6.63 -5.97
CA TRP A 18 -14.26 5.63 -5.07
C TRP A 18 -13.32 4.69 -5.82
N THR A 19 -12.46 4.01 -5.07
CA THR A 19 -11.56 2.99 -5.62
C THR A 19 -11.82 1.67 -4.90
N PHE A 20 -11.50 0.57 -5.56
CA PHE A 20 -11.66 -0.72 -4.92
C PHE A 20 -10.66 -0.94 -3.80
N LEU A 21 -9.50 -0.35 -3.92
CA LEU A 21 -8.43 -0.59 -2.95
C LEU A 21 -8.12 0.69 -2.20
N THR A 22 -7.62 0.53 -0.99
CA THR A 22 -7.24 1.66 -0.16
C THR A 22 -5.88 2.19 -0.59
N ASN A 23 -5.53 3.34 -0.08
CA ASN A 23 -4.20 3.89 -0.35
C ASN A 23 -3.10 3.04 0.28
N HIS A 24 -3.39 2.31 1.35
CA HIS A 24 -2.43 1.35 1.88
C HIS A 24 -2.11 0.29 0.83
N SER A 25 -3.11 -0.20 0.15
CA SER A 25 -2.90 -1.17 -0.94
C SER A 25 -2.13 -0.54 -2.08
N HIS A 26 -2.46 0.70 -2.42
CA HIS A 26 -1.77 1.38 -3.52
C HIS A 26 -0.28 1.53 -3.23
N VAL A 27 0.08 1.87 -1.99
CA VAL A 27 1.48 1.99 -1.61
C VAL A 27 2.18 0.63 -1.72
N LEU A 28 1.53 -0.44 -1.26
CA LEU A 28 2.12 -1.77 -1.39
C LEU A 28 2.34 -2.16 -2.84
N ILE A 29 1.39 -1.87 -3.70
CA ILE A 29 1.50 -2.19 -5.11
C ILE A 29 2.69 -1.45 -5.74
N CYS A 30 2.83 -0.18 -5.42
CA CYS A 30 3.94 0.61 -5.96
C CYS A 30 5.28 0.06 -5.46
N LEU A 31 5.37 -0.29 -4.19
CA LEU A 31 6.61 -0.84 -3.63
C LEU A 31 6.91 -2.24 -4.15
N ALA A 32 5.87 -3.00 -4.51
CA ALA A 32 6.10 -4.29 -5.12
C ALA A 32 6.73 -4.15 -6.49
N ARG A 33 6.41 -3.06 -7.18
CA ARG A 33 6.99 -2.81 -8.50
C ARG A 33 8.40 -2.26 -8.40
N ASP A 34 8.64 -1.43 -7.38
CA ASP A 34 9.95 -0.81 -7.17
C ASP A 34 10.16 -0.60 -5.67
N PRO A 35 10.89 -1.52 -5.04
CA PRO A 35 11.07 -1.47 -3.58
C PRO A 35 11.94 -0.32 -3.11
N ARG A 36 12.54 0.43 -4.00
CA ARG A 36 13.42 1.54 -3.63
C ARG A 36 12.82 2.90 -3.87
N LEU A 37 11.52 2.99 -4.10
CA LEU A 37 10.87 4.29 -4.30
C LEU A 37 11.01 5.15 -3.05
N ARG A 38 11.21 6.43 -3.26
CA ARG A 38 11.24 7.39 -2.17
C ARG A 38 9.80 7.74 -1.78
N LEU A 39 9.66 8.29 -0.58
CA LEU A 39 8.34 8.71 -0.13
C LEU A 39 7.70 9.69 -1.12
N ARG A 40 8.51 10.58 -1.67
CA ARG A 40 8.02 11.55 -2.64
C ARG A 40 7.49 10.87 -3.88
N ASP A 41 8.19 9.84 -4.34
CA ASP A 41 7.77 9.12 -5.54
C ASP A 41 6.47 8.37 -5.27
N LEU A 42 6.34 7.77 -4.10
CA LEU A 42 5.12 7.09 -3.72
C LEU A 42 3.96 8.08 -3.65
N ALA A 43 4.19 9.24 -3.05
CA ALA A 43 3.16 10.25 -2.95
C ALA A 43 2.66 10.65 -4.33
N GLU A 44 3.59 10.82 -5.25
CA GLU A 44 3.23 11.23 -6.60
C GLU A 44 2.47 10.14 -7.33
N GLN A 45 2.92 8.91 -7.23
CA GLN A 45 2.26 7.80 -7.92
C GLN A 45 0.88 7.50 -7.37
N VAL A 46 0.72 7.61 -6.06
CA VAL A 46 -0.58 7.32 -5.43
C VAL A 46 -1.52 8.52 -5.49
N GLY A 47 -0.95 9.72 -5.56
CA GLY A 47 -1.76 10.94 -5.62
C GLY A 47 -2.13 11.47 -4.25
N ILE A 48 -1.24 11.32 -3.28
CA ILE A 48 -1.45 11.81 -1.92
C ILE A 48 -0.20 12.53 -1.46
N THR A 49 -0.25 13.11 -0.27
CA THR A 49 0.90 13.86 0.24
C THR A 49 1.98 12.93 0.77
N GLU A 50 3.21 13.43 0.87
CA GLU A 50 4.28 12.64 1.48
C GLU A 50 3.97 12.31 2.92
N ARG A 51 3.32 13.23 3.61
CA ARG A 51 2.96 12.99 5.00
C ARG A 51 1.98 11.82 5.12
N ALA A 52 1.03 11.74 4.20
CA ALA A 52 0.09 10.63 4.18
C ALA A 52 0.82 9.33 3.89
N VAL A 53 1.80 9.36 2.98
CA VAL A 53 2.59 8.17 2.69
C VAL A 53 3.37 7.72 3.92
N GLN A 54 3.96 8.66 4.66
CA GLN A 54 4.68 8.33 5.88
C GLN A 54 3.78 7.59 6.87
N GLY A 55 2.57 8.07 7.04
CA GLY A 55 1.61 7.42 7.93
C GLY A 55 1.25 6.01 7.47
N ILE A 56 1.07 5.86 6.17
CA ILE A 56 0.73 4.56 5.58
C ILE A 56 1.89 3.57 5.75
N VAL A 57 3.10 4.01 5.45
CA VAL A 57 4.28 3.16 5.60
C VAL A 57 4.43 2.73 7.05
N LYS A 58 4.21 3.66 7.98
CA LYS A 58 4.29 3.33 9.39
C LYS A 58 3.23 2.29 9.78
N ASP A 59 2.02 2.46 9.28
CA ASP A 59 0.95 1.50 9.55
C ASP A 59 1.34 0.11 9.04
N LEU A 60 1.88 0.06 7.83
CA LEU A 60 2.25 -1.22 7.22
C LEU A 60 3.41 -1.88 7.96
N GLU A 61 4.37 -1.08 8.41
CA GLU A 61 5.47 -1.60 9.22
C GLU A 61 4.95 -2.15 10.55
N THR A 62 4.09 -1.39 11.20
CA THR A 62 3.55 -1.78 12.50
C THR A 62 2.72 -3.07 12.38
N ALA A 63 2.01 -3.21 11.28
CA ALA A 63 1.20 -4.41 11.07
C ALA A 63 2.04 -5.61 10.61
N GLY A 64 3.31 -5.41 10.39
CA GLY A 64 4.18 -6.50 9.97
C GLY A 64 4.11 -6.81 8.48
N CYS A 65 3.56 -5.90 7.69
CA CYS A 65 3.44 -6.11 6.25
C CYS A 65 4.65 -5.60 5.47
N LEU A 66 5.42 -4.72 6.08
CA LEU A 66 6.57 -4.11 5.44
C LEU A 66 7.78 -4.17 6.35
N THR A 67 8.94 -4.41 5.79
CA THR A 67 10.21 -4.31 6.50
C THR A 67 11.07 -3.32 5.75
N ARG A 68 11.64 -2.36 6.47
CA ARG A 68 12.49 -1.35 5.87
C ARG A 68 13.95 -1.69 6.08
N HIS A 69 14.72 -1.56 5.03
CA HIS A 69 16.16 -1.78 5.07
C HIS A 69 16.86 -0.54 4.58
N ARG A 70 17.91 -0.15 5.27
CA ARG A 70 18.70 1.00 4.86
C ARG A 70 19.75 0.55 3.86
N GLU A 71 19.83 1.24 2.74
CA GLU A 71 20.86 0.99 1.72
C GLU A 71 21.51 2.33 1.40
N GLY A 72 22.62 2.62 2.05
CA GLY A 72 23.24 3.90 1.89
C GLY A 72 22.32 5.01 2.38
N ARG A 73 21.96 5.91 1.50
CA ARG A 73 21.07 7.02 1.86
C ARG A 73 19.60 6.73 1.53
N ARG A 74 19.34 5.57 0.99
CA ARG A 74 18.02 5.22 0.55
C ARG A 74 17.48 4.09 1.41
N ASN A 75 16.17 3.97 1.40
CA ASN A 75 15.52 2.84 2.04
C ASN A 75 15.05 1.88 0.96
N ARG A 76 15.08 0.61 1.28
CA ARG A 76 14.48 -0.42 0.45
C ARG A 76 13.42 -1.10 1.29
N TYR A 77 12.29 -1.38 0.72
CA TYR A 77 11.18 -1.98 1.45
C TYR A 77 10.91 -3.39 0.94
N ASP A 78 10.82 -4.34 1.85
CA ASP A 78 10.42 -5.70 1.52
C ASP A 78 9.02 -5.90 2.02
N ILE A 79 8.18 -6.51 1.21
CA ILE A 79 6.80 -6.78 1.58
C ILE A 79 6.72 -8.19 2.13
N VAL A 80 6.06 -8.33 3.28
CA VAL A 80 5.87 -9.62 3.91
C VAL A 80 4.59 -10.20 3.33
N THR A 81 4.73 -11.06 2.34
CA THR A 81 3.59 -11.48 1.53
C THR A 81 2.71 -12.51 2.19
N ASP A 82 3.18 -13.17 3.25
CA ASP A 82 2.38 -14.18 3.93
C ASP A 82 1.56 -13.62 5.09
N ARG A 83 1.51 -12.31 5.25
CA ARG A 83 0.67 -11.71 6.29
C ARG A 83 -0.78 -11.75 5.87
N PRO A 84 -1.68 -12.18 6.75
CA PRO A 84 -3.10 -12.20 6.43
C PRO A 84 -3.63 -10.80 6.21
N MET A 85 -4.58 -10.68 5.31
CA MET A 85 -5.28 -9.43 5.14
C MET A 85 -6.11 -9.15 6.39
N ARG A 86 -6.38 -7.89 6.67
CA ARG A 86 -6.85 -7.50 8.01
C ARG A 86 -8.36 -7.49 8.18
N HIS A 87 -9.07 -7.18 7.14
CA HIS A 87 -10.51 -7.11 7.24
C HIS A 87 -11.09 -8.52 7.24
N ARG A 88 -12.11 -8.75 8.07
CA ARG A 88 -12.66 -10.10 8.21
C ARG A 88 -13.17 -10.71 6.92
N VAL A 89 -13.52 -9.88 5.96
CA VAL A 89 -13.96 -10.37 4.66
C VAL A 89 -12.78 -10.87 3.84
N GLU A 90 -11.58 -10.42 4.17
CA GLU A 90 -10.37 -10.68 3.38
C GLU A 90 -9.39 -11.65 4.04
N ARG A 91 -9.51 -11.88 5.34
CA ARG A 91 -8.39 -12.45 6.08
C ARG A 91 -8.09 -13.91 5.80
N GLN A 92 -8.87 -14.58 4.99
CA GLN A 92 -8.48 -15.88 4.52
C GLN A 92 -7.50 -15.79 3.36
N HIS A 93 -7.21 -14.58 2.92
CA HIS A 93 -6.19 -14.32 1.93
C HIS A 93 -5.01 -13.62 2.58
N VAL A 94 -3.85 -13.72 1.95
CA VAL A 94 -2.66 -13.04 2.43
C VAL A 94 -2.32 -11.89 1.49
N VAL A 95 -1.44 -11.00 1.94
CA VAL A 95 -1.03 -9.84 1.17
C VAL A 95 -0.53 -10.24 -0.21
N GLY A 96 0.19 -11.36 -0.29
CA GLY A 96 0.71 -11.82 -1.57
C GLY A 96 -0.37 -12.12 -2.60
N ASP A 97 -1.56 -12.52 -2.14
CA ASP A 97 -2.66 -12.77 -3.09
C ASP A 97 -3.07 -11.50 -3.79
N LEU A 98 -3.16 -10.41 -3.03
CA LEU A 98 -3.51 -9.12 -3.60
C LEU A 98 -2.44 -8.68 -4.60
N LEU A 99 -1.18 -8.77 -4.21
CA LEU A 99 -0.11 -8.32 -5.06
C LEU A 99 0.01 -9.19 -6.30
N GLY A 100 -0.24 -10.48 -6.17
CA GLY A 100 -0.20 -11.38 -7.32
C GLY A 100 -1.22 -11.01 -8.38
N ALA A 101 -2.34 -10.45 -7.94
CA ALA A 101 -3.38 -10.02 -8.88
C ALA A 101 -3.07 -8.67 -9.50
N MET A 102 -2.36 -7.80 -8.78
CA MET A 102 -2.21 -6.40 -9.17
C MET A 102 -0.87 -6.08 -9.83
N VAL A 103 0.15 -6.86 -9.56
CA VAL A 103 1.48 -6.56 -10.07
C VAL A 103 1.78 -7.52 -11.20
N PRO A 104 2.09 -7.01 -12.40
CA PRO A 104 2.37 -7.91 -13.53
C PRO A 104 3.57 -8.77 -13.22
N ILE A 105 3.52 -9.99 -13.70
CA ILE A 105 4.67 -10.86 -13.59
C ILE A 105 5.75 -10.31 -14.48
N ALA A 106 6.91 -10.21 -13.91
CA ALA A 106 8.00 -9.64 -14.65
C ALA A 106 8.37 -10.57 -15.76
N ASP A 107 8.66 -10.04 -16.83
CA ASP A 107 9.03 -10.87 -17.86
C ASP A 107 10.25 -10.72 -18.37
#